data_2cbab1cbad09e94a3217dab8c66c05a2
#
_entry.id   2cbab1cbad09e94a3217dab8c66c05a2
#
_cell.length_a   1.000
_cell.length_b   1.000
_cell.length_c   1.000
_cell.angle_alpha   90.00
_cell.angle_beta   90.00
_cell.angle_gamma   90.00
#
_symmetry.space_group_name_H-M   'P 1'
#
loop_
_entity.id
_entity.type
_entity.pdbx_description
1 polymer ?
#
loop_
_entity_poly.entity_id
_entity_poly.type
_entity_poly.pdbx_seq_one_letter_code
_entity_poly.pdbx_strand_id
1 'polypeptide(L)'
;MSKHKLFKNVQINRKEFWKQTGAVVLGTTISLVVTLASSMLLERHHKAQGRKITAMMVMSNIESFARSLDNRSNNMAHLDSVGCWLLAQPLEALDTMPAEELTDLVHTSLLLQFLNHDHTAENIFSNHIETWQNVGNFEFIDKVGQCFSAINQIEEYWNGWVNEVEDLRKEIAGNPDNYPGVNKGSKLIHNSEMRNYVARIHNWRGWMRYAAATLRYHNRENLKSIGITEKELMAFTDERTKEVINDEPKPVSDDYYLPALNPDSIFVK
;
A
#
# COMPACT_ATOMS: atom_id res chain seq x y z
N MET A 1 19.34 -55.05 -71.48
CA MET A 1 19.83 -53.68 -71.73
C MET A 1 20.20 -53.04 -70.43
N SER A 2 21.38 -52.53 -70.35
CA SER A 2 22.28 -52.20 -69.26
C SER A 2 21.72 -51.14 -68.24
N LYS A 3 21.61 -51.58 -66.96
CA LYS A 3 21.41 -50.64 -65.78
C LYS A 3 22.62 -50.72 -64.82
N HIS A 4 23.81 -50.74 -65.30
CA HIS A 4 25.01 -50.77 -64.49
C HIS A 4 26.07 -49.83 -65.05
N LYS A 5 25.96 -48.51 -64.76
CA LYS A 5 27.07 -47.57 -64.82
C LYS A 5 26.69 -46.24 -64.19
N LEU A 6 26.56 -46.13 -62.81
CA LEU A 6 26.43 -44.89 -62.18
C LEU A 6 27.08 -44.81 -60.78
N PHE A 7 28.00 -45.71 -60.48
CA PHE A 7 28.86 -45.52 -59.29
C PHE A 7 30.33 -45.56 -59.72
N LYS A 8 30.71 -44.50 -60.44
CA LYS A 8 32.15 -44.24 -60.64
C LYS A 8 32.71 -43.71 -59.34
N ASN A 9 33.56 -44.47 -58.67
CA ASN A 9 34.62 -44.21 -57.75
C ASN A 9 34.75 -42.72 -57.27
N VAL A 10 33.98 -42.34 -56.29
CA VAL A 10 34.36 -41.22 -55.45
C VAL A 10 35.38 -41.78 -54.46
N GLN A 11 36.67 -41.71 -54.80
CA GLN A 11 37.73 -41.89 -53.80
C GLN A 11 37.65 -40.72 -52.80
N ILE A 12 36.88 -40.95 -51.78
CA ILE A 12 36.80 -40.00 -50.66
C ILE A 12 38.17 -40.02 -49.98
N ASN A 13 38.94 -38.94 -50.14
CA ASN A 13 40.19 -38.77 -49.42
C ASN A 13 39.87 -38.77 -47.92
N ARG A 14 40.10 -39.91 -47.26
CA ARG A 14 39.74 -40.13 -45.83
C ARG A 14 40.26 -39.04 -44.90
N LYS A 15 41.43 -38.45 -45.17
CA LYS A 15 42.03 -37.37 -44.39
C LYS A 15 41.25 -36.03 -44.53
N GLU A 16 40.80 -35.69 -45.73
CA GLU A 16 40.01 -34.51 -45.99
C GLU A 16 38.59 -34.66 -45.43
N PHE A 17 37.99 -35.85 -45.58
CA PHE A 17 36.70 -36.11 -44.95
C PHE A 17 36.72 -35.95 -43.45
N TRP A 18 37.72 -36.53 -42.75
CA TRP A 18 37.82 -36.37 -41.30
C TRP A 18 38.15 -34.94 -40.86
N LYS A 19 38.93 -34.18 -41.65
CA LYS A 19 39.16 -32.76 -41.38
C LYS A 19 37.88 -31.92 -41.53
N GLN A 20 37.12 -32.11 -42.58
CA GLN A 20 35.89 -31.39 -42.82
C GLN A 20 34.79 -31.78 -41.79
N THR A 21 34.64 -33.07 -41.53
CA THR A 21 33.70 -33.53 -40.50
C THR A 21 34.07 -33.05 -39.13
N GLY A 22 35.34 -33.08 -38.75
CA GLY A 22 35.85 -32.55 -37.48
C GLY A 22 35.60 -31.03 -37.33
N ALA A 23 35.84 -30.28 -38.43
CA ALA A 23 35.59 -28.83 -38.41
C ALA A 23 34.09 -28.50 -38.27
N VAL A 24 33.21 -29.26 -38.95
CA VAL A 24 31.74 -29.09 -38.81
C VAL A 24 31.26 -29.48 -37.43
N VAL A 25 31.73 -30.62 -36.88
CA VAL A 25 31.34 -31.05 -35.52
C VAL A 25 31.83 -30.01 -34.47
N LEU A 26 33.04 -29.53 -34.61
CA LEU A 26 33.59 -28.50 -33.70
C LEU A 26 32.81 -27.18 -33.82
N GLY A 27 32.50 -26.72 -35.01
CA GLY A 27 31.70 -25.53 -35.28
C GLY A 27 30.28 -25.63 -34.73
N THR A 28 29.62 -26.77 -34.93
CA THR A 28 28.27 -27.00 -34.37
C THR A 28 28.28 -27.09 -32.84
N THR A 29 29.30 -27.71 -32.24
CA THR A 29 29.42 -27.81 -30.79
C THR A 29 29.67 -26.46 -30.18
N ILE A 30 30.55 -25.63 -30.73
CA ILE A 30 30.81 -24.27 -30.26
C ILE A 30 29.55 -23.41 -30.41
N SER A 31 28.87 -23.48 -31.56
CA SER A 31 27.61 -22.76 -31.77
C SER A 31 26.53 -23.14 -30.74
N LEU A 32 26.39 -24.44 -30.45
CA LEU A 32 25.43 -24.93 -29.46
C LEU A 32 25.78 -24.46 -28.04
N VAL A 33 27.04 -24.49 -27.66
CA VAL A 33 27.51 -24.01 -26.36
C VAL A 33 27.27 -22.49 -26.21
N VAL A 34 27.57 -21.70 -27.23
CA VAL A 34 27.34 -20.25 -27.24
C VAL A 34 25.85 -19.94 -27.16
N THR A 35 25.02 -20.67 -27.91
CA THR A 35 23.56 -20.48 -27.89
C THR A 35 22.99 -20.83 -26.52
N LEU A 36 23.38 -21.96 -25.92
CA LEU A 36 22.95 -22.34 -24.57
C LEU A 36 23.42 -21.35 -23.49
N ALA A 37 24.68 -20.92 -23.55
CA ALA A 37 25.21 -19.93 -22.62
C ALA A 37 24.48 -18.58 -22.75
N SER A 38 24.20 -18.13 -23.97
CA SER A 38 23.46 -16.88 -24.23
C SER A 38 22.03 -16.99 -23.76
N SER A 39 21.34 -18.11 -23.99
CA SER A 39 19.96 -18.31 -23.51
C SER A 39 19.90 -18.38 -21.99
N MET A 40 20.85 -19.04 -21.32
CA MET A 40 20.94 -19.06 -19.84
C MET A 40 21.22 -17.67 -19.25
N LEU A 41 22.09 -16.89 -19.88
CA LEU A 41 22.38 -15.51 -19.44
C LEU A 41 21.15 -14.62 -19.61
N LEU A 42 20.46 -14.73 -20.74
CA LEU A 42 19.24 -13.98 -21.01
C LEU A 42 18.12 -14.35 -20.00
N GLU A 43 17.93 -15.65 -19.76
CA GLU A 43 16.96 -16.14 -18.78
C GLU A 43 17.28 -15.65 -17.35
N ARG A 44 18.56 -15.68 -16.94
CA ARG A 44 18.99 -15.12 -15.64
C ARG A 44 18.74 -13.64 -15.56
N HIS A 45 18.98 -12.89 -16.63
CA HIS A 45 18.72 -11.45 -16.69
C HIS A 45 17.22 -11.16 -16.56
N HIS A 46 16.36 -11.87 -17.31
CA HIS A 46 14.92 -11.71 -17.22
C HIS A 46 14.37 -12.08 -15.84
N LYS A 47 14.87 -13.16 -15.22
CA LYS A 47 14.51 -13.54 -13.85
C LYS A 47 14.95 -12.49 -12.82
N ALA A 48 16.13 -11.91 -12.98
CA ALA A 48 16.64 -10.86 -12.10
C ALA A 48 15.80 -9.58 -12.22
N GLN A 49 15.44 -9.20 -13.45
CA GLN A 49 14.58 -8.04 -13.72
C GLN A 49 13.17 -8.24 -13.16
N GLY A 50 12.57 -9.44 -13.37
CA GLY A 50 11.26 -9.78 -12.81
C GLY A 50 11.25 -9.72 -11.29
N ARG A 51 12.30 -10.23 -10.62
CA ARG A 51 12.47 -10.15 -9.17
C ARG A 51 12.54 -8.71 -8.67
N LYS A 52 13.31 -7.85 -9.37
CA LYS A 52 13.42 -6.43 -9.01
C LYS A 52 12.07 -5.72 -9.12
N ILE A 53 11.31 -5.96 -10.18
CA ILE A 53 9.98 -5.38 -10.38
C ILE A 53 9.02 -5.84 -9.28
N THR A 54 8.98 -7.13 -8.97
CA THR A 54 8.10 -7.66 -7.91
C THR A 54 8.49 -7.10 -6.55
N ALA A 55 9.80 -6.99 -6.24
CA ALA A 55 10.27 -6.35 -5.02
C ALA A 55 9.83 -4.88 -4.96
N MET A 56 9.98 -4.11 -6.04
CA MET A 56 9.51 -2.72 -6.09
C MET A 56 8.00 -2.60 -5.91
N MET A 57 7.20 -3.51 -6.47
CA MET A 57 5.74 -3.53 -6.25
C MET A 57 5.38 -3.69 -4.78
N VAL A 58 6.00 -4.65 -4.10
CA VAL A 58 5.80 -4.92 -2.67
C VAL A 58 6.21 -3.70 -1.84
N MET A 59 7.39 -3.15 -2.09
CA MET A 59 7.92 -2.00 -1.36
C MET A 59 7.10 -0.73 -1.60
N SER A 60 6.62 -0.53 -2.84
CA SER A 60 5.72 0.56 -3.20
C SER A 60 4.37 0.45 -2.49
N ASN A 61 3.84 -0.76 -2.32
CA ASN A 61 2.60 -0.99 -1.59
C ASN A 61 2.74 -0.61 -0.11
N ILE A 62 3.83 -1.03 0.55
CA ILE A 62 4.15 -0.65 1.94
C ILE A 62 4.28 0.89 2.07
N GLU A 63 4.98 1.56 1.13
CA GLU A 63 5.13 3.02 1.13
C GLU A 63 3.78 3.73 0.90
N SER A 64 2.94 3.20 0.01
CA SER A 64 1.61 3.74 -0.26
C SER A 64 0.71 3.66 0.97
N PHE A 65 0.77 2.55 1.71
CA PHE A 65 0.05 2.43 2.97
C PHE A 65 0.56 3.41 4.04
N ALA A 66 1.88 3.56 4.18
CA ALA A 66 2.47 4.54 5.09
C ALA A 66 2.04 5.97 4.76
N ARG A 67 1.96 6.33 3.45
CA ARG A 67 1.40 7.62 3.00
C ARG A 67 -0.09 7.75 3.35
N SER A 68 -0.86 6.69 3.21
CA SER A 68 -2.29 6.71 3.57
C SER A 68 -2.49 6.97 5.06
N LEU A 69 -1.64 6.44 5.94
CA LEU A 69 -1.66 6.72 7.38
C LEU A 69 -1.35 8.19 7.69
N ASP A 70 -0.33 8.78 7.04
CA ASP A 70 -0.03 10.21 7.21
C ASP A 70 -1.18 11.09 6.72
N ASN A 71 -1.73 10.79 5.56
CA ASN A 71 -2.87 11.52 5.01
C ASN A 71 -4.09 11.40 5.94
N ARG A 72 -4.35 10.20 6.46
CA ARG A 72 -5.42 9.99 7.45
C ARG A 72 -5.19 10.81 8.71
N SER A 73 -3.98 10.77 9.28
CA SER A 73 -3.63 11.58 10.46
C SER A 73 -3.81 13.08 10.20
N ASN A 74 -3.46 13.57 9.00
CA ASN A 74 -3.64 14.97 8.64
C ASN A 74 -5.12 15.33 8.47
N ASN A 75 -5.91 14.49 7.80
CA ASN A 75 -7.35 14.70 7.61
C ASN A 75 -8.10 14.70 8.95
N MET A 76 -7.63 13.93 9.94
CA MET A 76 -8.20 13.94 11.30
C MET A 76 -7.84 15.17 12.12
N ALA A 77 -6.99 16.08 11.63
CA ALA A 77 -6.57 17.26 12.40
C ALA A 77 -7.77 18.15 12.78
N HIS A 78 -8.69 18.34 11.84
CA HIS A 78 -9.90 19.11 12.08
C HIS A 78 -10.84 18.43 13.08
N LEU A 79 -11.07 17.12 12.90
CA LEU A 79 -11.88 16.32 13.82
C LEU A 79 -11.35 16.39 15.25
N ASP A 80 -10.03 16.25 15.42
CA ASP A 80 -9.33 16.34 16.69
C ASP A 80 -9.49 17.73 17.32
N SER A 81 -9.34 18.80 16.54
CA SER A 81 -9.52 20.17 17.04
C SER A 81 -10.95 20.42 17.53
N VAL A 82 -11.96 20.00 16.75
CA VAL A 82 -13.38 20.11 17.15
C VAL A 82 -13.65 19.25 18.38
N GLY A 83 -13.16 18.01 18.40
CA GLY A 83 -13.31 17.12 19.54
C GLY A 83 -12.67 17.67 20.82
N CYS A 84 -11.44 18.19 20.75
CA CYS A 84 -10.77 18.82 21.88
C CYS A 84 -11.56 20.03 22.39
N TRP A 85 -12.10 20.85 21.49
CA TRP A 85 -12.94 21.99 21.87
C TRP A 85 -14.21 21.54 22.59
N LEU A 86 -14.94 20.56 22.02
CA LEU A 86 -16.15 20.00 22.65
C LEU A 86 -15.88 19.44 24.05
N LEU A 87 -14.76 18.74 24.22
CA LEU A 87 -14.40 18.14 25.51
C LEU A 87 -13.96 19.17 26.55
N ALA A 88 -13.46 20.33 26.14
CA ALA A 88 -13.07 21.42 27.01
C ALA A 88 -14.27 22.25 27.54
N GLN A 89 -15.44 22.17 26.90
CA GLN A 89 -16.62 22.88 27.32
C GLN A 89 -17.31 22.19 28.52
N PRO A 90 -17.81 22.92 29.51
CA PRO A 90 -18.77 22.38 30.47
C PRO A 90 -20.03 21.86 29.73
N LEU A 91 -20.63 20.78 30.22
CA LEU A 91 -21.83 20.21 29.59
C LEU A 91 -23.00 21.20 29.58
N GLU A 92 -23.14 21.97 30.66
CA GLU A 92 -24.15 23.01 30.78
C GLU A 92 -24.01 24.12 29.71
N ALA A 93 -22.78 24.43 29.30
CA ALA A 93 -22.54 25.39 28.22
C ALA A 93 -22.92 24.79 26.86
N LEU A 94 -22.63 23.49 26.61
CA LEU A 94 -23.06 22.81 25.42
C LEU A 94 -24.58 22.72 25.30
N ASP A 95 -25.31 22.58 26.40
CA ASP A 95 -26.78 22.53 26.42
C ASP A 95 -27.44 23.87 26.06
N THR A 96 -26.70 24.98 26.18
CA THR A 96 -27.18 26.30 25.75
C THR A 96 -26.95 26.61 24.29
N MET A 97 -26.21 25.78 23.59
CA MET A 97 -25.96 25.93 22.15
C MET A 97 -27.21 25.58 21.33
N PRO A 98 -27.35 26.18 20.11
CA PRO A 98 -28.35 25.70 19.15
C PRO A 98 -28.14 24.21 18.87
N ALA A 99 -29.22 23.45 18.97
CA ALA A 99 -29.16 21.98 18.90
C ALA A 99 -28.61 21.47 17.56
N GLU A 100 -28.83 22.20 16.46
CA GLU A 100 -28.30 21.91 15.14
C GLU A 100 -26.77 22.11 15.11
N GLU A 101 -26.29 23.24 15.61
CA GLU A 101 -24.87 23.56 15.70
C GLU A 101 -24.09 22.51 16.54
N LEU A 102 -24.62 22.19 17.74
CA LEU A 102 -24.02 21.14 18.57
C LEU A 102 -23.99 19.79 17.86
N THR A 103 -25.06 19.45 17.15
CA THR A 103 -25.13 18.20 16.41
C THR A 103 -24.09 18.16 15.30
N ASP A 104 -23.90 19.23 14.55
CA ASP A 104 -22.90 19.32 13.48
C ASP A 104 -21.47 19.23 14.02
N LEU A 105 -21.16 19.87 15.13
CA LEU A 105 -19.85 19.79 15.79
C LEU A 105 -19.55 18.37 16.27
N VAL A 106 -20.52 17.71 16.93
CA VAL A 106 -20.36 16.34 17.41
C VAL A 106 -20.20 15.38 16.24
N HIS A 107 -21.01 15.51 15.18
CA HIS A 107 -20.88 14.69 13.97
C HIS A 107 -19.53 14.92 13.28
N THR A 108 -19.09 16.16 13.18
CA THR A 108 -17.77 16.49 12.61
C THR A 108 -16.66 15.79 13.40
N SER A 109 -16.69 15.84 14.74
CA SER A 109 -15.69 15.17 15.57
C SER A 109 -15.67 13.65 15.43
N LEU A 110 -16.74 13.04 14.92
CA LEU A 110 -16.90 11.60 14.75
C LEU A 110 -16.91 11.15 13.27
N LEU A 111 -16.51 12.02 12.34
CA LEU A 111 -16.45 11.70 10.91
C LEU A 111 -15.23 10.82 10.59
N LEU A 112 -15.29 9.58 11.05
CA LEU A 112 -14.24 8.60 10.89
C LEU A 112 -14.44 7.81 9.58
N GLN A 113 -13.34 7.41 8.96
CA GLN A 113 -13.35 6.64 7.73
C GLN A 113 -12.49 5.39 7.89
N PHE A 114 -12.91 4.28 7.30
CA PHE A 114 -12.16 3.03 7.28
C PHE A 114 -10.80 3.19 6.60
N LEU A 115 -9.82 2.44 7.08
CA LEU A 115 -8.58 2.20 6.35
C LEU A 115 -8.81 1.02 5.42
N ASN A 116 -8.34 1.16 4.18
CA ASN A 116 -8.30 0.07 3.23
C ASN A 116 -6.90 0.03 2.64
N HIS A 117 -6.37 -1.17 2.49
CA HIS A 117 -5.10 -1.38 1.84
C HIS A 117 -5.25 -2.34 0.65
N ASP A 118 -4.42 -2.16 -0.37
CA ASP A 118 -4.40 -3.05 -1.53
C ASP A 118 -3.64 -4.33 -1.21
N HIS A 119 -4.37 -5.41 -0.93
CA HIS A 119 -3.81 -6.73 -0.62
C HIS A 119 -3.16 -7.43 -1.83
N THR A 120 -3.22 -6.86 -3.04
CA THR A 120 -2.68 -7.50 -4.24
C THR A 120 -1.19 -7.79 -4.12
N ALA A 121 -0.40 -6.83 -3.62
CA ALA A 121 1.03 -7.00 -3.46
C ALA A 121 1.38 -8.02 -2.37
N GLU A 122 0.63 -8.05 -1.27
CA GLU A 122 0.75 -9.06 -0.21
C GLU A 122 0.41 -10.46 -0.74
N ASN A 123 -0.66 -10.59 -1.50
CA ASN A 123 -1.07 -11.86 -2.10
C ASN A 123 -0.03 -12.36 -3.11
N ILE A 124 0.54 -11.49 -3.94
CA ILE A 124 1.63 -11.84 -4.84
C ILE A 124 2.84 -12.30 -4.03
N PHE A 125 3.19 -11.56 -2.97
CA PHE A 125 4.30 -11.90 -2.09
C PHE A 125 4.10 -13.27 -1.44
N SER A 126 2.94 -13.54 -0.88
CA SER A 126 2.63 -14.77 -0.15
C SER A 126 2.51 -16.00 -1.05
N ASN A 127 1.99 -15.85 -2.27
CA ASN A 127 1.71 -16.96 -3.18
C ASN A 127 2.89 -17.32 -4.11
N HIS A 128 3.90 -16.46 -4.22
CA HIS A 128 5.07 -16.67 -5.09
C HIS A 128 6.36 -16.91 -4.32
N ILE A 129 6.29 -17.68 -3.23
CA ILE A 129 7.44 -18.01 -2.37
C ILE A 129 8.64 -18.55 -3.16
N GLU A 130 8.40 -19.35 -4.22
CA GLU A 130 9.48 -19.85 -5.09
C GLU A 130 10.26 -18.72 -5.78
N THR A 131 9.57 -17.63 -6.16
CA THR A 131 10.21 -16.44 -6.74
C THR A 131 11.13 -15.79 -5.73
N TRP A 132 10.73 -15.75 -4.44
CA TRP A 132 11.47 -15.12 -3.37
C TRP A 132 12.62 -16.01 -2.84
N GLN A 133 12.45 -17.33 -2.81
CA GLN A 133 13.52 -18.27 -2.46
C GLN A 133 14.74 -18.10 -3.37
N ASN A 134 14.51 -17.74 -4.63
CA ASN A 134 15.59 -17.44 -5.58
C ASN A 134 16.25 -16.06 -5.37
N VAL A 135 15.68 -15.17 -4.55
CA VAL A 135 16.30 -13.88 -4.15
C VAL A 135 17.46 -14.13 -3.19
N GLY A 136 17.46 -15.30 -2.49
CA GLY A 136 18.55 -15.69 -1.60
C GLY A 136 18.69 -14.86 -0.32
N ASN A 137 17.77 -13.92 -0.09
CA ASN A 137 17.80 -13.03 1.07
C ASN A 137 16.58 -13.30 1.96
N PHE A 138 16.71 -14.26 2.86
CA PHE A 138 15.66 -14.60 3.83
C PHE A 138 15.32 -13.44 4.78
N GLU A 139 16.29 -12.59 5.09
CA GLU A 139 16.08 -11.41 5.94
C GLU A 139 15.12 -10.42 5.26
N PHE A 140 15.26 -10.21 3.94
CA PHE A 140 14.32 -9.39 3.17
C PHE A 140 12.89 -9.95 3.21
N ILE A 141 12.75 -11.27 2.98
CA ILE A 141 11.44 -11.94 2.97
C ILE A 141 10.76 -11.81 4.34
N ASP A 142 11.49 -12.08 5.42
CA ASP A 142 10.99 -12.00 6.79
C ASP A 142 10.56 -10.57 7.14
N LYS A 143 11.39 -9.57 6.87
CA LYS A 143 11.07 -8.16 7.15
C LYS A 143 9.90 -7.64 6.34
N VAL A 144 9.74 -8.03 5.08
CA VAL A 144 8.57 -7.69 4.28
C VAL A 144 7.32 -8.35 4.84
N GLY A 145 7.39 -9.62 5.23
CA GLY A 145 6.30 -10.31 5.91
C GLY A 145 5.87 -9.62 7.20
N GLN A 146 6.84 -9.14 8.00
CA GLN A 146 6.58 -8.35 9.21
C GLN A 146 5.88 -7.03 8.89
N CYS A 147 6.26 -6.34 7.80
CA CYS A 147 5.57 -5.13 7.36
C CYS A 147 4.10 -5.41 7.01
N PHE A 148 3.80 -6.46 6.23
CA PHE A 148 2.42 -6.81 5.90
C PHE A 148 1.62 -7.23 7.13
N SER A 149 2.21 -8.01 8.03
CA SER A 149 1.57 -8.34 9.31
C SER A 149 1.22 -7.08 10.12
N ALA A 150 2.13 -6.11 10.17
CA ALA A 150 1.87 -4.84 10.84
C ALA A 150 0.77 -4.03 10.15
N ILE A 151 0.76 -3.98 8.80
CA ILE A 151 -0.28 -3.31 8.01
C ILE A 151 -1.65 -3.89 8.32
N ASN A 152 -1.79 -5.22 8.29
CA ASN A 152 -3.04 -5.92 8.59
C ASN A 152 -3.52 -5.65 10.02
N GLN A 153 -2.63 -5.66 11.01
CA GLN A 153 -2.97 -5.32 12.39
C GLN A 153 -3.42 -3.86 12.54
N ILE A 154 -2.75 -2.93 11.86
CA ILE A 154 -3.12 -1.50 11.87
C ILE A 154 -4.53 -1.32 11.29
N GLU A 155 -4.80 -1.96 10.16
CA GLU A 155 -6.10 -1.90 9.50
C GLU A 155 -7.20 -2.51 10.36
N GLU A 156 -6.96 -3.70 10.92
CA GLU A 156 -7.90 -4.39 11.80
C GLU A 156 -8.24 -3.56 13.05
N TYR A 157 -7.22 -3.05 13.77
CA TYR A 157 -7.44 -2.26 14.98
C TYR A 157 -8.15 -0.96 14.71
N TRP A 158 -7.77 -0.25 13.64
CA TRP A 158 -8.44 0.99 13.28
C TRP A 158 -9.89 0.75 12.86
N ASN A 159 -10.12 -0.19 11.96
CA ASN A 159 -11.46 -0.48 11.45
C ASN A 159 -12.36 -1.07 12.55
N GLY A 160 -11.82 -1.88 13.46
CA GLY A 160 -12.52 -2.34 14.65
C GLY A 160 -12.98 -1.18 15.52
N TRP A 161 -12.07 -0.23 15.81
CA TRP A 161 -12.41 0.97 16.58
C TRP A 161 -13.44 1.87 15.88
N VAL A 162 -13.35 2.07 14.57
CA VAL A 162 -14.37 2.82 13.81
C VAL A 162 -15.73 2.16 13.92
N ASN A 163 -15.80 0.83 13.81
CA ASN A 163 -17.05 0.10 13.99
C ASN A 163 -17.64 0.27 15.40
N GLU A 164 -16.82 0.18 16.45
CA GLU A 164 -17.26 0.40 17.84
C GLU A 164 -17.89 1.78 18.01
N VAL A 165 -17.24 2.84 17.45
CA VAL A 165 -17.77 4.21 17.49
C VAL A 165 -19.10 4.31 16.74
N GLU A 166 -19.20 3.71 15.56
CA GLU A 166 -20.43 3.73 14.77
C GLU A 166 -21.57 2.97 15.43
N ASP A 167 -21.29 1.84 16.06
CA ASP A 167 -22.29 1.02 16.75
C ASP A 167 -22.81 1.74 18.00
N LEU A 168 -21.92 2.34 18.80
CA LEU A 168 -22.33 3.17 19.95
C LEU A 168 -23.12 4.40 19.48
N ARG A 169 -22.73 5.03 18.38
CA ARG A 169 -23.46 6.17 17.80
C ARG A 169 -24.89 5.76 17.41
N LYS A 170 -25.07 4.60 16.79
CA LYS A 170 -26.38 4.05 16.44
C LYS A 170 -27.23 3.71 17.66
N GLU A 171 -26.61 3.15 18.70
CA GLU A 171 -27.29 2.81 19.95
C GLU A 171 -27.84 4.08 20.63
N ILE A 172 -27.04 5.14 20.76
CA ILE A 172 -27.42 6.37 21.47
C ILE A 172 -28.38 7.23 20.65
N ALA A 173 -28.08 7.44 19.36
CA ALA A 173 -28.77 8.38 18.49
C ALA A 173 -29.83 7.74 17.58
N GLY A 174 -29.88 6.41 17.51
CA GLY A 174 -30.68 5.67 16.54
C GLY A 174 -30.07 5.66 15.15
N ASN A 175 -30.68 4.89 14.23
CA ASN A 175 -30.17 4.74 12.87
C ASN A 175 -30.08 6.09 12.15
N PRO A 176 -28.90 6.47 11.57
CA PRO A 176 -28.74 7.71 10.83
C PRO A 176 -29.72 7.88 9.65
N ASP A 177 -30.23 6.79 9.07
CA ASP A 177 -31.19 6.84 7.99
C ASP A 177 -32.59 7.35 8.42
N ASN A 178 -32.83 7.46 9.74
CA ASN A 178 -34.06 7.97 10.32
C ASN A 178 -33.95 9.45 10.73
N TYR A 179 -33.30 10.30 9.93
CA TYR A 179 -33.26 11.74 10.16
C TYR A 179 -34.67 12.37 10.02
N PRO A 180 -35.06 13.32 10.92
CA PRO A 180 -34.30 14.30 11.67
C PRO A 180 -34.62 14.34 13.18
N GLY A 181 -33.61 14.34 14.03
CA GLY A 181 -33.80 14.56 15.46
C GLY A 181 -32.81 15.57 16.03
N VAL A 182 -33.32 16.74 16.31
CA VAL A 182 -32.60 17.97 16.71
C VAL A 182 -31.76 17.83 17.99
N ASN A 183 -31.88 16.74 18.76
CA ASN A 183 -31.17 16.55 20.03
C ASN A 183 -30.13 15.42 20.02
N LYS A 184 -29.71 14.93 18.85
CA LYS A 184 -28.80 13.77 18.78
C LYS A 184 -27.39 14.14 19.22
N GLY A 185 -26.91 15.34 18.89
CA GLY A 185 -25.59 15.82 19.31
C GLY A 185 -25.44 15.91 20.82
N SER A 186 -26.45 16.46 21.53
CA SER A 186 -26.48 16.52 22.98
C SER A 186 -26.45 15.11 23.60
N LYS A 187 -27.27 14.17 23.12
CA LYS A 187 -27.23 12.79 23.62
C LYS A 187 -25.88 12.12 23.47
N LEU A 188 -25.22 12.32 22.32
CA LEU A 188 -23.90 11.76 22.05
C LEU A 188 -22.85 12.35 22.98
N ILE A 189 -22.77 13.67 23.09
CA ILE A 189 -21.73 14.33 23.89
C ILE A 189 -21.91 14.16 25.38
N HIS A 190 -23.13 13.90 25.89
CA HIS A 190 -23.39 13.57 27.29
C HIS A 190 -23.04 12.11 27.63
N ASN A 191 -22.92 11.24 26.65
CA ASN A 191 -22.49 9.87 26.88
C ASN A 191 -20.98 9.83 27.17
N SER A 192 -20.60 9.30 28.34
CA SER A 192 -19.21 9.27 28.80
C SER A 192 -18.31 8.41 27.92
N GLU A 193 -18.83 7.33 27.36
CA GLU A 193 -18.09 6.45 26.46
C GLU A 193 -17.83 7.12 25.11
N MET A 194 -18.84 7.82 24.56
CA MET A 194 -18.68 8.62 23.35
C MET A 194 -17.64 9.72 23.53
N ARG A 195 -17.64 10.42 24.68
CA ARG A 195 -16.59 11.40 25.01
C ARG A 195 -15.20 10.76 25.05
N ASN A 196 -15.07 9.54 25.55
CA ASN A 196 -13.81 8.81 25.53
C ASN A 196 -13.37 8.48 24.11
N TYR A 197 -14.27 8.15 23.20
CA TYR A 197 -13.93 7.95 21.78
C TYR A 197 -13.44 9.23 21.13
N VAL A 198 -14.12 10.37 21.36
CA VAL A 198 -13.66 11.69 20.88
C VAL A 198 -12.26 12.01 21.42
N ALA A 199 -11.99 11.79 22.70
CA ALA A 199 -10.67 12.02 23.31
C ALA A 199 -9.56 11.14 22.70
N ARG A 200 -9.88 9.92 22.26
CA ARG A 200 -8.91 9.01 21.65
C ARG A 200 -8.46 9.40 20.24
N ILE A 201 -9.18 10.28 19.55
CA ILE A 201 -8.83 10.74 18.19
C ILE A 201 -7.42 11.33 18.16
N HIS A 202 -7.08 12.15 19.18
CA HIS A 202 -5.74 12.72 19.31
C HIS A 202 -4.64 11.64 19.37
N ASN A 203 -4.87 10.63 20.19
CA ASN A 203 -3.92 9.51 20.33
C ASN A 203 -3.79 8.70 19.02
N TRP A 204 -4.90 8.46 18.33
CA TRP A 204 -4.90 7.78 17.05
C TRP A 204 -4.09 8.53 15.98
N ARG A 205 -4.20 9.85 15.92
CA ARG A 205 -3.38 10.67 15.01
C ARG A 205 -1.90 10.50 15.28
N GLY A 206 -1.47 10.59 16.54
CA GLY A 206 -0.08 10.36 16.92
C GLY A 206 0.41 8.96 16.56
N TRP A 207 -0.42 7.97 16.86
CA TRP A 207 -0.11 6.57 16.56
C TRP A 207 0.01 6.28 15.06
N MET A 208 -0.87 6.83 14.21
CA MET A 208 -0.79 6.68 12.75
C MET A 208 0.51 7.25 12.19
N ARG A 209 0.94 8.42 12.65
CA ARG A 209 2.22 9.02 12.25
C ARG A 209 3.41 8.14 12.66
N TYR A 210 3.37 7.62 13.88
CA TYR A 210 4.40 6.71 14.37
C TYR A 210 4.44 5.43 13.54
N ALA A 211 3.29 4.83 13.25
CA ALA A 211 3.18 3.64 12.42
C ALA A 211 3.70 3.87 10.99
N ALA A 212 3.34 5.01 10.37
CA ALA A 212 3.84 5.41 9.05
C ALA A 212 5.37 5.55 9.04
N ALA A 213 5.93 6.23 10.05
CA ALA A 213 7.38 6.40 10.18
C ALA A 213 8.10 5.04 10.37
N THR A 214 7.53 4.15 11.17
CA THR A 214 8.07 2.81 11.43
C THR A 214 8.04 1.96 10.16
N LEU A 215 6.95 1.93 9.42
CA LEU A 215 6.85 1.22 8.15
C LEU A 215 7.88 1.74 7.14
N ARG A 216 8.07 3.06 7.01
CA ARG A 216 9.09 3.66 6.14
C ARG A 216 10.50 3.29 6.57
N TYR A 217 10.78 3.28 7.87
CA TYR A 217 12.07 2.86 8.38
C TYR A 217 12.39 1.42 7.95
N HIS A 218 11.49 0.48 8.19
CA HIS A 218 11.68 -0.92 7.78
C HIS A 218 11.75 -1.07 6.26
N ASN A 219 10.94 -0.30 5.53
CA ASN A 219 10.96 -0.30 4.07
C ASN A 219 12.33 0.14 3.51
N ARG A 220 12.96 1.17 4.10
CA ARG A 220 14.30 1.62 3.73
C ARG A 220 15.38 0.57 4.00
N GLU A 221 15.30 -0.12 5.13
CA GLU A 221 16.23 -1.21 5.42
C GLU A 221 16.06 -2.37 4.43
N ASN A 222 14.82 -2.67 4.05
CA ASN A 222 14.52 -3.66 3.03
C ASN A 222 15.12 -3.27 1.66
N LEU A 223 14.97 -2.01 1.23
CA LEU A 223 15.57 -1.49 -0.01
C LEU A 223 17.09 -1.70 -0.04
N LYS A 224 17.77 -1.36 1.05
CA LYS A 224 19.22 -1.54 1.17
C LYS A 224 19.62 -3.01 1.02
N SER A 225 18.85 -3.93 1.60
CA SER A 225 19.16 -5.37 1.58
C SER A 225 19.11 -5.99 0.19
N ILE A 226 18.36 -5.38 -0.74
CA ILE A 226 18.20 -5.85 -2.14
C ILE A 226 18.84 -4.92 -3.17
N GLY A 227 19.55 -3.87 -2.72
CA GLY A 227 20.28 -2.95 -3.59
C GLY A 227 19.39 -2.05 -4.45
N ILE A 228 18.17 -1.74 -3.99
CA ILE A 228 17.26 -0.77 -4.62
C ILE A 228 17.39 0.56 -3.87
N THR A 229 17.47 1.66 -4.60
CA THR A 229 17.55 3.00 -4.01
C THR A 229 16.15 3.57 -3.71
N GLU A 230 16.05 4.45 -2.70
CA GLU A 230 14.81 5.18 -2.42
C GLU A 230 14.31 5.95 -3.65
N LYS A 231 15.24 6.51 -4.43
CA LYS A 231 14.89 7.25 -5.66
C LYS A 231 14.22 6.35 -6.70
N GLU A 232 14.71 5.13 -6.87
CA GLU A 232 14.09 4.14 -7.79
C GLU A 232 12.69 3.74 -7.30
N LEU A 233 12.54 3.52 -6.00
CA LEU A 233 11.23 3.19 -5.42
C LEU A 233 10.24 4.35 -5.57
N MET A 234 10.66 5.58 -5.25
CA MET A 234 9.81 6.77 -5.38
C MET A 234 9.35 6.97 -6.82
N ALA A 235 10.26 6.87 -7.79
CA ALA A 235 9.91 6.98 -9.21
C ALA A 235 8.87 5.92 -9.62
N PHE A 236 9.05 4.68 -9.18
CA PHE A 236 8.11 3.59 -9.44
C PHE A 236 6.73 3.82 -8.79
N THR A 237 6.71 4.28 -7.55
CA THR A 237 5.49 4.57 -6.80
C THR A 237 4.74 5.76 -7.41
N ASP A 238 5.45 6.80 -7.84
CA ASP A 238 4.85 8.00 -8.42
C ASP A 238 4.26 7.72 -9.82
N GLU A 239 4.90 6.88 -10.64
CA GLU A 239 4.32 6.42 -11.90
C GLU A 239 3.01 5.66 -11.67
N ARG A 240 3.02 4.72 -10.73
CA ARG A 240 1.84 3.93 -10.39
C ARG A 240 0.71 4.78 -9.80
N THR A 241 1.04 5.77 -8.98
CA THR A 241 0.06 6.71 -8.41
C THR A 241 -0.54 7.60 -9.49
N LYS A 242 0.23 8.04 -10.48
CA LYS A 242 -0.28 8.82 -11.61
C LYS A 242 -1.27 8.04 -12.48
N GLU A 243 -1.04 6.75 -12.69
CA GLU A 243 -1.97 5.88 -13.40
C GLU A 243 -3.32 5.78 -12.65
N VAL A 244 -3.29 5.63 -11.32
CA VAL A 244 -4.50 5.56 -10.49
C VAL A 244 -5.23 6.90 -10.40
N ILE A 245 -4.50 8.02 -10.22
CA ILE A 245 -5.11 9.36 -10.09
C ILE A 245 -5.82 9.81 -11.38
N ASN A 246 -5.37 9.35 -12.54
CA ASN A 246 -6.04 9.67 -13.80
C ASN A 246 -7.44 9.03 -13.93
N ASP A 247 -7.74 8.01 -13.13
CA ASP A 247 -9.02 7.31 -13.10
C ASP A 247 -9.91 7.71 -11.89
N GLU A 248 -9.39 8.48 -10.93
CA GLU A 248 -10.19 8.95 -9.80
C GLU A 248 -11.14 10.09 -10.20
N PRO A 249 -12.43 10.03 -9.74
CA PRO A 249 -13.32 11.16 -9.89
C PRO A 249 -12.73 12.38 -9.19
N LYS A 250 -12.74 13.52 -9.87
CA LYS A 250 -12.24 14.79 -9.32
C LYS A 250 -12.81 15.02 -7.92
N PRO A 251 -11.99 15.42 -6.93
CA PRO A 251 -12.48 15.72 -5.61
C PRO A 251 -13.66 16.69 -5.71
N VAL A 252 -14.72 16.39 -4.97
CA VAL A 252 -15.87 17.30 -4.81
C VAL A 252 -15.30 18.65 -4.34
N SER A 253 -15.67 19.73 -5.02
CA SER A 253 -15.15 21.07 -4.77
C SER A 253 -15.21 21.44 -3.28
N ASP A 254 -14.24 22.24 -2.83
CA ASP A 254 -14.09 22.72 -1.45
C ASP A 254 -15.34 23.46 -0.89
N ASP A 255 -16.37 23.68 -1.70
CA ASP A 255 -17.64 24.31 -1.33
C ASP A 255 -18.47 23.49 -0.33
N TYR A 256 -18.09 22.24 -0.01
CA TYR A 256 -18.74 21.40 1.01
C TYR A 256 -18.08 21.49 2.39
N TYR A 257 -16.98 22.24 2.54
CA TYR A 257 -16.43 22.51 3.86
C TYR A 257 -17.26 23.59 4.52
N LEU A 258 -17.82 23.27 5.69
CA LEU A 258 -18.33 24.27 6.63
C LEU A 258 -17.34 25.44 6.68
N PRO A 259 -17.81 26.70 6.73
CA PRO A 259 -16.94 27.87 6.78
C PRO A 259 -15.87 27.61 7.83
N ALA A 260 -14.61 27.67 7.42
CA ALA A 260 -13.48 27.34 8.24
C ALA A 260 -13.63 28.06 9.58
N LEU A 261 -13.95 27.31 10.63
CA LEU A 261 -13.80 27.81 11.99
C LEU A 261 -12.33 28.17 12.08
N ASN A 262 -12.03 29.47 12.07
CA ASN A 262 -10.67 29.97 12.17
C ASN A 262 -10.08 29.36 13.46
N PRO A 263 -9.07 28.48 13.37
CA PRO A 263 -8.50 27.86 14.55
C PRO A 263 -8.01 28.93 15.56
N ASP A 264 -7.61 30.12 15.09
CA ASP A 264 -7.20 31.22 15.91
C ASP A 264 -8.38 31.87 16.67
N SER A 265 -9.62 31.72 16.19
CA SER A 265 -10.82 32.25 16.89
C SER A 265 -11.29 31.31 18.00
N ILE A 266 -10.87 30.05 18.02
CA ILE A 266 -11.22 29.06 19.05
C ILE A 266 -10.28 29.17 20.25
N PHE A 267 -9.10 29.75 20.09
CA PHE A 267 -8.10 29.88 21.18
C PHE A 267 -7.93 31.28 21.76
N VAL A 268 -8.78 32.24 21.34
CA VAL A 268 -8.75 33.59 21.92
C VAL A 268 -9.94 33.75 22.88
N LYS A 269 -9.77 33.27 24.09
CA LYS A 269 -10.16 33.93 25.33
C LYS A 269 -9.56 33.24 26.56
#